data_d822b5f8f79020120baa34d990885b52
#
_entry.id   d822b5f8f79020120baa34d990885b52
#
_cell.length_a   1.000
_cell.length_b   1.000
_cell.length_c   1.000
_cell.angle_alpha   90.00
_cell.angle_beta   90.00
_cell.angle_gamma   90.00
#
_symmetry.space_group_name_H-M   'P 1'
#
loop_
_entity.id
_entity.type
_entity.pdbx_description
1 polymer ?
#
loop_
_entity_poly.entity_id
_entity_poly.type
_entity_poly.pdbx_seq_one_letter_code
_entity_poly.pdbx_strand_id
1 'polypeptide(L)'
;AIIYGKNNVSRGSCIVTGPLGKKITAEYTIYDAADGRTAVMEMAAAAGLPLVPEDQRDPMHTTTYGVGEMIRDAILKGCERFIVGIGGSATNDGGIGMLQALGFSCLDADGKDVPYGAAGLGVLERMIRPDGMFGIDNKSGQKEAEVSRVTGDGEVEFVSKLMHCSFRIACDVTNPLVGELGCSRVFAPQKGANAETVELMEEYMKHYADIVEESVEGLSKSAQLIDCGYEKTDVDTEPVGENETGKFD
;
A
#
# COMPACT_ATOMS: atom_id res chain seq x y z
N ALA A 1 -18.92 -6.85 10.63
CA ALA A 1 -18.22 -8.15 10.78
C ALA A 1 -18.91 -9.18 9.90
N ILE A 2 -18.25 -9.63 8.84
CA ILE A 2 -18.73 -10.72 8.01
C ILE A 2 -18.54 -11.99 8.84
N ILE A 3 -19.64 -12.60 9.28
CA ILE A 3 -19.61 -13.86 10.05
C ILE A 3 -19.41 -15.00 9.04
N TYR A 4 -18.17 -15.34 8.80
CA TYR A 4 -17.83 -16.59 8.10
C TYR A 4 -17.84 -17.75 9.13
N GLY A 5 -18.35 -18.91 8.71
CA GLY A 5 -18.39 -20.08 9.57
C GLY A 5 -17.01 -20.43 10.14
N LYS A 6 -16.92 -20.79 11.42
CA LYS A 6 -15.69 -20.98 12.18
C LYS A 6 -14.68 -22.01 11.61
N ASN A 7 -15.06 -22.80 10.62
CA ASN A 7 -14.25 -23.93 10.12
C ASN A 7 -13.32 -23.58 8.95
N ASN A 8 -13.40 -22.35 8.41
CA ASN A 8 -12.64 -21.94 7.21
C ASN A 8 -11.72 -20.73 7.48
N VAL A 9 -11.40 -20.47 8.73
CA VAL A 9 -10.57 -19.32 9.14
C VAL A 9 -9.33 -19.82 9.84
N SER A 10 -8.16 -19.38 9.39
CA SER A 10 -6.87 -19.62 10.02
C SER A 10 -6.10 -18.30 10.20
N ARG A 11 -5.06 -18.31 11.05
CA ARG A 11 -4.17 -17.17 11.23
C ARG A 11 -2.91 -17.33 10.40
N GLY A 12 -2.54 -16.28 9.67
CA GLY A 12 -1.22 -16.08 9.13
C GLY A 12 -0.39 -15.27 10.12
N SER A 13 0.88 -15.62 10.26
CA SER A 13 1.86 -14.86 11.06
C SER A 13 3.20 -14.92 10.36
N CYS A 14 3.90 -13.80 10.32
CA CYS A 14 5.23 -13.68 9.70
C CYS A 14 6.07 -12.63 10.40
N ILE A 15 7.39 -12.74 10.26
CA ILE A 15 8.34 -11.72 10.72
C ILE A 15 8.55 -10.73 9.58
N VAL A 16 8.24 -9.47 9.85
CA VAL A 16 8.28 -8.39 8.86
C VAL A 16 9.11 -7.21 9.37
N THR A 17 9.46 -6.32 8.46
CA THR A 17 10.08 -5.03 8.77
C THR A 17 9.01 -4.08 9.30
N GLY A 18 9.11 -3.70 10.57
CA GLY A 18 8.23 -2.70 11.17
C GLY A 18 8.48 -1.28 10.65
N PRO A 19 7.66 -0.30 11.05
CA PRO A 19 7.72 1.06 10.52
C PRO A 19 9.07 1.76 10.76
N LEU A 20 9.81 1.37 11.79
CA LEU A 20 11.15 1.88 12.12
C LEU A 20 12.30 1.01 11.57
N GLY A 21 12.05 0.12 10.61
CA GLY A 21 13.05 -0.77 10.02
C GLY A 21 13.44 -1.98 10.89
N LYS A 22 12.90 -2.11 12.12
CA LYS A 22 13.17 -3.24 13.01
C LYS A 22 12.24 -4.41 12.69
N LYS A 23 12.72 -5.65 12.86
CA LYS A 23 11.88 -6.83 12.66
C LYS A 23 10.86 -6.97 13.78
N ILE A 24 9.60 -7.21 13.39
CA ILE A 24 8.45 -7.42 14.26
C ILE A 24 7.65 -8.63 13.76
N THR A 25 6.76 -9.16 14.60
CA THR A 25 5.78 -10.15 14.18
C THR A 25 4.49 -9.44 13.77
N ALA A 26 4.00 -9.71 12.56
CA ALA A 26 2.71 -9.25 12.09
C ALA A 26 1.76 -10.43 11.86
N GLU A 27 0.49 -10.24 12.16
CA GLU A 27 -0.56 -11.25 12.01
C GLU A 27 -1.63 -10.78 11.04
N TYR A 28 -2.26 -11.73 10.35
CA TYR A 28 -3.40 -11.52 9.49
C TYR A 28 -4.30 -12.75 9.49
N THR A 29 -5.48 -12.65 8.92
CA THR A 29 -6.45 -13.73 8.84
C THR A 29 -6.50 -14.31 7.44
N ILE A 30 -6.51 -15.64 7.32
CA ILE A 30 -6.73 -16.36 6.06
C ILE A 30 -8.12 -16.98 6.12
N TYR A 31 -8.90 -16.73 5.10
CA TYR A 31 -10.21 -17.33 4.90
C TYR A 31 -10.20 -18.21 3.65
N ASP A 32 -10.55 -19.49 3.84
CA ASP A 32 -10.68 -20.46 2.75
C ASP A 32 -12.14 -20.49 2.27
N ALA A 33 -12.39 -20.07 1.02
CA ALA A 33 -13.69 -20.16 0.37
C ALA A 33 -13.65 -21.14 -0.79
N ALA A 34 -14.83 -21.57 -1.27
CA ALA A 34 -14.93 -22.50 -2.40
C ALA A 34 -14.32 -21.92 -3.69
N ASP A 35 -14.28 -20.60 -3.81
CA ASP A 35 -13.78 -19.85 -4.95
C ASP A 35 -12.35 -19.33 -4.77
N GLY A 36 -11.63 -19.74 -3.70
CA GLY A 36 -10.21 -19.46 -3.46
C GLY A 36 -9.92 -18.91 -2.06
N ARG A 37 -8.66 -18.70 -1.77
CA ARG A 37 -8.14 -18.26 -0.48
C ARG A 37 -8.01 -16.75 -0.41
N THR A 38 -8.56 -16.14 0.64
CA THR A 38 -8.53 -14.68 0.86
C THR A 38 -7.72 -14.35 2.11
N ALA A 39 -6.77 -13.45 2.01
CA ALA A 39 -6.10 -12.82 3.16
C ALA A 39 -6.84 -11.53 3.56
N VAL A 40 -7.16 -11.41 4.83
CA VAL A 40 -7.71 -10.18 5.43
C VAL A 40 -6.67 -9.64 6.39
N MET A 41 -6.19 -8.45 6.14
CA MET A 41 -5.08 -7.85 6.88
C MET A 41 -5.29 -6.35 7.13
N GLU A 42 -4.74 -5.90 8.25
CA GLU A 42 -4.63 -4.49 8.58
C GLU A 42 -3.19 -4.04 8.32
N MET A 43 -3.00 -2.97 7.55
CA MET A 43 -1.65 -2.42 7.37
C MET A 43 -1.02 -2.03 8.70
N ALA A 44 -1.82 -1.65 9.70
CA ALA A 44 -1.37 -1.29 11.03
C ALA A 44 -0.68 -2.46 11.78
N ALA A 45 -0.89 -3.72 11.38
CA ALA A 45 -0.18 -4.86 11.94
C ALA A 45 1.34 -4.81 11.64
N ALA A 46 1.73 -4.21 10.52
CA ALA A 46 3.13 -4.08 10.09
C ALA A 46 3.65 -2.64 10.09
N ALA A 47 2.77 -1.65 9.91
CA ALA A 47 3.13 -0.23 9.75
C ALA A 47 2.25 0.71 10.61
N GLY A 48 1.72 0.21 11.72
CA GLY A 48 0.77 0.94 12.56
C GLY A 48 1.40 1.96 13.50
N LEU A 49 0.65 3.01 13.80
CA LEU A 49 1.06 4.07 14.73
C LEU A 49 1.39 3.55 16.15
N PRO A 50 0.68 2.54 16.70
CA PRO A 50 1.04 1.96 18.00
C PRO A 50 2.42 1.27 18.04
N LEU A 51 3.00 0.94 16.88
CA LEU A 51 4.33 0.33 16.77
C LEU A 51 5.47 1.37 16.87
N VAL A 52 5.13 2.67 16.87
CA VAL A 52 6.09 3.78 16.90
C VAL A 52 5.90 4.56 18.20
N PRO A 53 6.88 4.56 19.11
CA PRO A 53 6.87 5.44 20.28
C PRO A 53 6.67 6.89 19.87
N GLU A 54 5.99 7.67 20.68
CA GLU A 54 5.58 9.03 20.33
C GLU A 54 6.79 9.94 20.01
N ASP A 55 7.87 9.77 20.74
CA ASP A 55 9.15 10.47 20.58
C ASP A 55 9.96 10.02 19.36
N GLN A 56 9.53 8.93 18.68
CA GLN A 56 10.17 8.40 17.46
C GLN A 56 9.28 8.52 16.21
N ARG A 57 8.14 9.22 16.32
CA ARG A 57 7.25 9.43 15.18
C ARG A 57 7.88 10.38 14.18
N ASP A 58 8.20 9.85 13.02
CA ASP A 58 8.78 10.58 11.90
C ASP A 58 8.31 9.96 10.56
N PRO A 59 7.21 10.47 9.98
CA PRO A 59 6.67 9.92 8.75
C PRO A 59 7.55 10.16 7.52
N MET A 60 8.60 10.98 7.63
CA MET A 60 9.61 11.09 6.60
C MET A 60 10.43 9.81 6.42
N HIS A 61 10.57 9.00 7.49
CA HIS A 61 11.43 7.82 7.49
C HIS A 61 10.71 6.51 7.86
N THR A 62 9.44 6.56 8.29
CA THR A 62 8.65 5.34 8.55
C THR A 62 8.19 4.69 7.27
N THR A 63 8.17 3.35 7.23
CA THR A 63 7.97 2.57 6.00
C THR A 63 6.80 1.61 6.05
N THR A 64 6.15 1.39 4.90
CA THR A 64 5.17 0.33 4.66
C THR A 64 5.81 -0.98 4.18
N TYR A 65 7.13 -1.12 4.19
CA TYR A 65 7.83 -2.30 3.65
C TYR A 65 7.29 -3.61 4.24
N GLY A 66 7.04 -3.67 5.54
CA GLY A 66 6.49 -4.85 6.20
C GLY A 66 5.07 -5.23 5.77
N VAL A 67 4.29 -4.28 5.25
CA VAL A 67 2.98 -4.59 4.66
C VAL A 67 3.16 -5.43 3.40
N GLY A 68 4.13 -5.09 2.56
CA GLY A 68 4.48 -5.88 1.38
C GLY A 68 5.03 -7.27 1.75
N GLU A 69 5.85 -7.37 2.81
CA GLU A 69 6.32 -8.67 3.34
C GLU A 69 5.15 -9.53 3.83
N MET A 70 4.12 -8.95 4.49
CA MET A 70 2.89 -9.65 4.88
C MET A 70 2.11 -10.16 3.66
N ILE A 71 1.93 -9.32 2.63
CA ILE A 71 1.26 -9.70 1.38
C ILE A 71 2.02 -10.86 0.73
N ARG A 72 3.35 -10.75 0.64
CA ARG A 72 4.22 -11.79 0.08
C ARG A 72 4.06 -13.12 0.82
N ASP A 73 4.05 -13.11 2.15
CA ASP A 73 3.85 -14.31 2.97
C ASP A 73 2.48 -14.95 2.69
N ALA A 74 1.42 -14.15 2.55
CA ALA A 74 0.09 -14.65 2.25
C ALA A 74 0.00 -15.26 0.83
N ILE A 75 0.64 -14.65 -0.18
CA ILE A 75 0.72 -15.19 -1.54
C ILE A 75 1.43 -16.56 -1.52
N LEU A 76 2.54 -16.68 -0.80
CA LEU A 76 3.28 -17.93 -0.67
C LEU A 76 2.48 -19.02 0.07
N LYS A 77 1.52 -18.63 0.91
CA LYS A 77 0.54 -19.51 1.55
C LYS A 77 -0.69 -19.79 0.67
N GLY A 78 -0.69 -19.34 -0.59
CA GLY A 78 -1.72 -19.60 -1.58
C GLY A 78 -2.92 -18.66 -1.53
N CYS A 79 -2.81 -17.49 -0.92
CA CYS A 79 -3.84 -16.46 -1.03
C CYS A 79 -3.74 -15.76 -2.38
N GLU A 80 -4.89 -15.60 -3.04
CA GLU A 80 -5.03 -14.93 -4.34
C GLU A 80 -5.89 -13.66 -4.23
N ARG A 81 -6.62 -13.51 -3.13
CA ARG A 81 -7.46 -12.34 -2.85
C ARG A 81 -7.04 -11.70 -1.55
N PHE A 82 -7.11 -10.37 -1.54
CA PHE A 82 -6.69 -9.57 -0.42
C PHE A 82 -7.75 -8.54 -0.05
N ILE A 83 -8.04 -8.42 1.24
CA ILE A 83 -8.79 -7.30 1.82
C ILE A 83 -7.83 -6.61 2.78
N VAL A 84 -7.46 -5.37 2.48
CA VAL A 84 -6.46 -4.62 3.25
C VAL A 84 -7.10 -3.38 3.86
N GLY A 85 -7.18 -3.36 5.18
CA GLY A 85 -7.52 -2.15 5.93
C GLY A 85 -6.33 -1.22 6.00
N ILE A 86 -6.53 0.08 5.69
CA ILE A 86 -5.44 1.07 5.63
C ILE A 86 -5.45 2.07 6.79
N GLY A 87 -6.35 1.90 7.76
CA GLY A 87 -6.44 2.74 8.94
C GLY A 87 -5.26 2.60 9.91
N GLY A 88 -5.03 3.61 10.74
CA GLY A 88 -4.08 3.58 11.85
C GLY A 88 -2.60 3.53 11.48
N SER A 89 -2.20 3.92 10.27
CA SER A 89 -0.80 3.89 9.81
C SER A 89 0.10 4.93 10.50
N ALA A 90 1.38 4.57 10.68
CA ALA A 90 2.45 5.47 11.13
C ALA A 90 3.20 6.12 9.95
N THR A 91 2.83 5.79 8.71
CA THR A 91 3.60 6.08 7.50
C THR A 91 2.91 7.09 6.61
N ASN A 92 3.67 7.79 5.78
CA ASN A 92 3.18 8.69 4.73
C ASN A 92 4.02 8.51 3.46
N ASP A 93 4.32 7.27 3.12
CA ASP A 93 5.22 6.90 2.04
C ASP A 93 4.50 6.49 0.73
N GLY A 94 3.21 6.83 0.58
CA GLY A 94 2.43 6.46 -0.61
C GLY A 94 2.38 4.95 -0.91
N GLY A 95 2.81 4.11 0.04
CA GLY A 95 2.91 2.67 -0.14
C GLY A 95 4.17 2.21 -0.89
N ILE A 96 5.13 3.10 -1.15
CA ILE A 96 6.34 2.76 -1.91
C ILE A 96 7.14 1.64 -1.24
N GLY A 97 7.24 1.63 0.11
CA GLY A 97 7.91 0.56 0.84
C GLY A 97 7.24 -0.80 0.61
N MET A 98 5.91 -0.85 0.60
CA MET A 98 5.13 -2.04 0.29
C MET A 98 5.45 -2.54 -1.14
N LEU A 99 5.49 -1.65 -2.12
CA LEU A 99 5.83 -1.99 -3.49
C LEU A 99 7.27 -2.53 -3.61
N GLN A 100 8.24 -1.92 -2.92
CA GLN A 100 9.62 -2.43 -2.87
C GLN A 100 9.68 -3.86 -2.34
N ALA A 101 8.95 -4.18 -1.27
CA ALA A 101 8.90 -5.53 -0.71
C ALA A 101 8.23 -6.56 -1.65
N LEU A 102 7.34 -6.09 -2.54
CA LEU A 102 6.70 -6.90 -3.58
C LEU A 102 7.56 -7.04 -4.84
N GLY A 103 8.76 -6.46 -4.86
CA GLY A 103 9.72 -6.60 -5.96
C GLY A 103 9.74 -5.46 -6.97
N PHE A 104 9.02 -4.37 -6.72
CA PHE A 104 9.17 -3.17 -7.55
C PHE A 104 10.54 -2.53 -7.28
N SER A 105 11.23 -2.12 -8.33
CA SER A 105 12.43 -1.29 -8.21
C SER A 105 12.00 0.18 -8.22
N CYS A 106 12.24 0.87 -7.11
CA CYS A 106 11.96 2.29 -6.95
C CYS A 106 13.31 3.00 -6.88
N LEU A 107 13.70 3.72 -7.94
CA LEU A 107 15.06 4.16 -8.18
C LEU A 107 15.18 5.69 -8.17
N ASP A 108 16.30 6.17 -7.63
CA ASP A 108 16.73 7.57 -7.73
C ASP A 108 17.43 7.85 -9.09
N ALA A 109 17.92 9.07 -9.25
CA ALA A 109 18.62 9.54 -10.44
C ALA A 109 19.93 8.78 -10.72
N ASP A 110 20.54 8.18 -9.71
CA ASP A 110 21.76 7.36 -9.81
C ASP A 110 21.43 5.87 -10.09
N GLY A 111 20.16 5.50 -10.15
CA GLY A 111 19.70 4.11 -10.32
C GLY A 111 19.81 3.27 -9.05
N LYS A 112 19.88 3.89 -7.87
CA LYS A 112 19.87 3.23 -6.57
C LYS A 112 18.46 3.17 -6.01
N ASP A 113 18.17 2.17 -5.18
CA ASP A 113 16.91 2.10 -4.48
C ASP A 113 16.71 3.32 -3.57
N VAL A 114 15.53 3.93 -3.66
CA VAL A 114 15.18 5.07 -2.80
C VAL A 114 15.06 4.66 -1.34
N PRO A 115 15.37 5.54 -0.39
CA PRO A 115 15.23 5.26 1.04
C PRO A 115 13.77 5.04 1.45
N TYR A 116 13.57 4.50 2.65
CA TYR A 116 12.24 4.34 3.25
C TYR A 116 11.58 5.69 3.56
N GLY A 117 10.25 5.67 3.64
CA GLY A 117 9.44 6.78 4.06
C GLY A 117 9.15 7.80 2.96
N ALA A 118 8.54 8.92 3.35
CA ALA A 118 8.25 10.01 2.43
C ALA A 118 9.52 10.61 1.79
N ALA A 119 10.67 10.52 2.46
CA ALA A 119 11.95 10.93 1.90
C ALA A 119 12.29 10.20 0.60
N GLY A 120 11.88 8.94 0.46
CA GLY A 120 12.05 8.18 -0.77
C GLY A 120 11.24 8.72 -1.93
N LEU A 121 10.06 9.27 -1.67
CA LEU A 121 9.21 9.87 -2.70
C LEU A 121 9.86 11.10 -3.35
N GLY A 122 10.57 11.90 -2.53
CA GLY A 122 11.20 13.14 -3.00
C GLY A 122 12.39 12.94 -3.91
N VAL A 123 12.99 11.76 -3.93
CA VAL A 123 14.14 11.42 -4.78
C VAL A 123 13.84 10.33 -5.79
N LEU A 124 12.59 9.88 -5.87
CA LEU A 124 12.15 8.88 -6.85
C LEU A 124 12.23 9.47 -8.25
N GLU A 125 12.91 8.79 -9.15
CA GLU A 125 12.99 9.16 -10.57
C GLU A 125 12.32 8.11 -11.45
N ARG A 126 12.28 6.85 -10.98
CA ARG A 126 11.84 5.75 -11.80
C ARG A 126 11.27 4.61 -10.98
N MET A 127 10.17 4.02 -11.48
CA MET A 127 9.57 2.83 -10.91
C MET A 127 9.48 1.73 -11.97
N ILE A 128 9.96 0.53 -11.64
CA ILE A 128 9.97 -0.64 -12.51
C ILE A 128 9.19 -1.77 -11.83
N ARG A 129 8.27 -2.36 -12.56
CA ARG A 129 7.49 -3.52 -12.08
C ARG A 129 8.37 -4.77 -11.97
N PRO A 130 8.03 -5.70 -11.05
CA PRO A 130 8.81 -6.92 -10.87
C PRO A 130 8.81 -7.85 -12.09
N ASP A 131 7.80 -7.78 -12.97
CA ASP A 131 7.73 -8.53 -14.23
C ASP A 131 8.54 -7.89 -15.38
N GLY A 132 9.17 -6.75 -15.15
CA GLY A 132 9.96 -6.03 -16.12
C GLY A 132 9.15 -5.38 -17.24
N MET A 133 7.80 -5.43 -17.16
CA MET A 133 6.95 -4.98 -18.27
C MET A 133 6.82 -3.47 -18.42
N PHE A 134 7.22 -2.64 -17.45
CA PHE A 134 7.17 -1.18 -17.55
C PHE A 134 8.16 -0.52 -16.59
N GLY A 135 9.08 0.24 -17.14
CA GLY A 135 9.83 1.30 -16.49
C GLY A 135 9.60 2.57 -17.30
N ILE A 136 9.24 3.67 -16.67
CA ILE A 136 9.25 4.99 -17.30
C ILE A 136 10.44 5.74 -16.73
N ASP A 137 11.33 6.16 -17.63
CA ASP A 137 12.39 7.11 -17.32
C ASP A 137 11.87 8.51 -17.65
N ASN A 138 11.64 9.32 -16.64
CA ASN A 138 11.17 10.69 -16.77
C ASN A 138 12.08 11.59 -17.60
N LYS A 139 13.35 11.21 -17.82
CA LYS A 139 14.33 12.06 -18.51
C LYS A 139 14.48 11.77 -20.01
N SER A 140 14.19 10.55 -20.45
CA SER A 140 14.46 10.16 -21.83
C SER A 140 13.21 9.89 -22.68
N GLY A 141 12.05 9.68 -22.06
CA GLY A 141 10.83 9.31 -22.79
C GLY A 141 10.96 8.00 -23.60
N GLN A 142 12.07 7.27 -23.44
CA GLN A 142 12.36 6.04 -24.16
C GLN A 142 11.94 4.84 -23.31
N LYS A 143 11.19 3.94 -23.91
CA LYS A 143 10.87 2.63 -23.34
C LYS A 143 12.11 1.75 -23.45
N GLU A 144 13.01 1.83 -22.50
CA GLU A 144 14.03 0.80 -22.39
C GLU A 144 13.43 -0.42 -21.69
N ALA A 145 13.56 -1.58 -22.31
CA ALA A 145 13.27 -2.86 -21.68
C ALA A 145 14.37 -3.10 -20.63
N GLU A 146 14.19 -2.51 -19.44
CA GLU A 146 15.09 -2.79 -18.33
C GLU A 146 14.82 -4.17 -17.76
N VAL A 147 15.90 -4.91 -17.59
CA VAL A 147 15.90 -6.26 -17.05
C VAL A 147 15.34 -6.24 -15.64
N SER A 148 14.24 -6.97 -15.43
CA SER A 148 13.73 -7.26 -14.09
C SER A 148 14.88 -7.71 -13.18
N ARG A 149 14.96 -7.16 -11.96
CA ARG A 149 15.89 -7.64 -10.92
C ARG A 149 15.49 -9.00 -10.35
N VAL A 150 14.36 -9.54 -10.82
CA VAL A 150 13.87 -10.85 -10.45
C VAL A 150 14.80 -11.92 -11.00
N THR A 151 15.67 -12.44 -10.15
CA THR A 151 16.62 -13.49 -10.51
C THR A 151 16.38 -14.71 -9.62
N GLY A 152 16.08 -15.83 -10.26
CA GLY A 152 15.83 -17.10 -9.59
C GLY A 152 14.40 -17.60 -9.74
N ASP A 153 14.23 -18.92 -9.86
CA ASP A 153 12.96 -19.57 -10.15
C ASP A 153 11.86 -19.23 -9.14
N GLY A 154 12.20 -19.10 -7.86
CA GLY A 154 11.25 -18.77 -6.79
C GLY A 154 10.70 -17.35 -6.87
N GLU A 155 11.49 -16.38 -7.31
CA GLU A 155 11.05 -14.99 -7.50
C GLU A 155 10.17 -14.85 -8.75
N VAL A 156 10.50 -15.56 -9.83
CA VAL A 156 9.66 -15.60 -11.05
C VAL A 156 8.29 -16.20 -10.74
N GLU A 157 8.26 -17.28 -9.97
CA GLU A 157 6.99 -17.90 -9.53
C GLU A 157 6.19 -16.95 -8.63
N PHE A 158 6.83 -16.26 -7.69
CA PHE A 158 6.18 -15.28 -6.83
C PHE A 158 5.56 -14.14 -7.65
N VAL A 159 6.31 -13.55 -8.57
CA VAL A 159 5.82 -12.46 -9.44
C VAL A 159 4.64 -12.93 -10.27
N SER A 160 4.72 -14.14 -10.85
CA SER A 160 3.60 -14.72 -11.58
C SER A 160 2.34 -14.83 -10.72
N LYS A 161 2.45 -15.27 -9.46
CA LYS A 161 1.32 -15.34 -8.52
C LYS A 161 0.79 -13.95 -8.18
N LEU A 162 1.68 -12.98 -7.89
CA LEU A 162 1.32 -11.60 -7.57
C LEU A 162 0.46 -10.97 -8.67
N MET A 163 0.82 -11.20 -9.94
CA MET A 163 0.10 -10.64 -11.09
C MET A 163 -1.33 -11.19 -11.25
N HIS A 164 -1.66 -12.32 -10.61
CA HIS A 164 -3.00 -12.91 -10.59
C HIS A 164 -3.80 -12.57 -9.33
N CYS A 165 -3.20 -11.86 -8.38
CA CYS A 165 -3.88 -11.47 -7.15
C CYS A 165 -4.87 -10.33 -7.36
N SER A 166 -5.96 -10.34 -6.61
CA SER A 166 -6.91 -9.24 -6.53
C SER A 166 -6.87 -8.58 -5.16
N PHE A 167 -6.92 -7.25 -5.15
CA PHE A 167 -6.85 -6.44 -3.94
C PHE A 167 -8.11 -5.59 -3.77
N ARG A 168 -8.67 -5.61 -2.57
CA ARG A 168 -9.73 -4.70 -2.13
C ARG A 168 -9.21 -3.91 -0.96
N ILE A 169 -9.29 -2.58 -1.06
CA ILE A 169 -8.86 -1.69 0.01
C ILE A 169 -10.08 -1.28 0.84
N ALA A 170 -10.04 -1.60 2.14
CA ALA A 170 -11.02 -1.11 3.09
C ALA A 170 -10.57 0.26 3.58
N CYS A 171 -11.26 1.30 3.09
CA CYS A 171 -10.98 2.69 3.38
C CYS A 171 -12.29 3.40 3.73
N ASP A 172 -12.30 4.11 4.86
CA ASP A 172 -13.44 4.87 5.38
C ASP A 172 -13.30 6.39 5.21
N VAL A 173 -12.22 6.83 4.54
CA VAL A 173 -11.95 8.25 4.26
C VAL A 173 -12.00 8.52 2.76
N THR A 174 -12.40 9.74 2.40
CA THR A 174 -12.55 10.19 1.01
C THR A 174 -11.52 11.25 0.61
N ASN A 175 -10.51 11.44 1.45
CA ASN A 175 -9.44 12.42 1.19
C ASN A 175 -8.69 12.09 -0.10
N PRO A 176 -8.42 13.07 -0.97
CA PRO A 176 -7.56 12.87 -2.13
C PRO A 176 -6.12 12.57 -1.70
N LEU A 177 -5.33 12.04 -2.62
CA LEU A 177 -3.92 11.77 -2.36
C LEU A 177 -3.15 13.05 -2.06
N VAL A 178 -3.41 14.10 -2.83
CA VAL A 178 -2.74 15.41 -2.77
C VAL A 178 -3.73 16.57 -2.73
N GLY A 179 -3.27 17.77 -2.41
CA GLY A 179 -4.07 18.99 -2.36
C GLY A 179 -4.36 19.44 -0.92
N GLU A 180 -5.24 20.44 -0.74
CA GLU A 180 -5.53 21.02 0.58
C GLU A 180 -6.09 20.00 1.58
N LEU A 181 -6.88 19.06 1.11
CA LEU A 181 -7.41 17.94 1.89
C LEU A 181 -6.63 16.63 1.64
N GLY A 182 -5.42 16.74 1.10
CA GLY A 182 -4.56 15.62 0.77
C GLY A 182 -4.09 14.84 1.98
N CYS A 183 -3.66 13.61 1.73
CA CYS A 183 -3.29 12.67 2.80
C CYS A 183 -2.16 13.20 3.69
N SER A 184 -1.17 13.90 3.14
CA SER A 184 -0.06 14.47 3.91
C SER A 184 -0.55 15.56 4.85
N ARG A 185 -1.35 16.51 4.37
CA ARG A 185 -1.85 17.64 5.16
C ARG A 185 -2.78 17.19 6.28
N VAL A 186 -3.64 16.21 6.01
CA VAL A 186 -4.66 15.77 6.97
C VAL A 186 -4.11 14.77 7.98
N PHE A 187 -3.28 13.83 7.55
CA PHE A 187 -2.89 12.70 8.39
C PHE A 187 -1.44 12.70 8.87
N ALA A 188 -0.51 13.45 8.25
CA ALA A 188 0.88 13.44 8.67
C ALA A 188 1.12 14.11 10.06
N PRO A 189 0.37 15.16 10.49
CA PRO A 189 0.57 15.76 11.81
C PRO A 189 0.43 14.76 12.96
N GLN A 190 -0.58 13.89 12.96
CA GLN A 190 -0.75 12.86 14.01
C GLN A 190 0.36 11.80 14.02
N LYS A 191 1.12 11.70 12.91
CA LYS A 191 2.25 10.78 12.73
C LYS A 191 3.59 11.42 13.10
N GLY A 192 3.59 12.68 13.58
CA GLY A 192 4.76 13.39 14.06
C GLY A 192 5.30 14.49 13.14
N ALA A 193 4.68 14.74 11.99
CA ALA A 193 5.10 15.81 11.10
C ALA A 193 4.75 17.20 11.66
N ASN A 194 5.69 18.15 11.61
CA ASN A 194 5.43 19.57 11.83
C ASN A 194 4.94 20.24 10.53
N ALA A 195 4.56 21.50 10.60
CA ALA A 195 3.99 22.23 9.45
C ALA A 195 4.93 22.27 8.24
N GLU A 196 6.23 22.51 8.45
CA GLU A 196 7.23 22.55 7.39
C GLU A 196 7.40 21.16 6.73
N THR A 197 7.47 20.11 7.55
CA THR A 197 7.55 18.71 7.08
C THR A 197 6.31 18.31 6.29
N VAL A 198 5.12 18.76 6.71
CA VAL A 198 3.86 18.46 5.99
C VAL A 198 3.88 19.04 4.57
N GLU A 199 4.32 20.29 4.40
CA GLU A 199 4.40 20.90 3.07
C GLU A 199 5.40 20.17 2.17
N LEU A 200 6.56 19.79 2.72
CA LEU A 200 7.58 19.04 1.98
C LEU A 200 7.05 17.65 1.57
N MET A 201 6.34 16.97 2.46
CA MET A 201 5.72 15.68 2.17
C MET A 201 4.62 15.81 1.12
N GLU A 202 3.88 16.90 1.10
CA GLU A 202 2.88 17.17 0.07
C GLU A 202 3.53 17.36 -1.32
N GLU A 203 4.68 18.04 -1.39
CA GLU A 203 5.46 18.17 -2.63
C GLU A 203 5.97 16.79 -3.11
N TYR A 204 6.50 16.00 -2.19
CA TYR A 204 6.99 14.65 -2.50
C TYR A 204 5.86 13.71 -2.94
N MET A 205 4.68 13.83 -2.33
CA MET A 205 3.52 13.03 -2.71
C MET A 205 3.00 13.40 -4.10
N LYS A 206 3.04 14.70 -4.46
CA LYS A 206 2.71 15.14 -5.83
C LYS A 206 3.67 14.56 -6.85
N HIS A 207 4.97 14.70 -6.58
CA HIS A 207 6.00 14.13 -7.45
C HIS A 207 5.82 12.62 -7.67
N TYR A 208 5.53 11.88 -6.59
CA TYR A 208 5.22 10.46 -6.67
C TYR A 208 3.96 10.19 -7.50
N ALA A 209 2.90 10.97 -7.30
CA ALA A 209 1.65 10.82 -8.04
C ALA A 209 1.87 10.99 -9.54
N ASP A 210 2.62 12.01 -9.95
CA ASP A 210 2.95 12.27 -11.35
C ASP A 210 3.68 11.07 -11.99
N ILE A 211 4.67 10.49 -11.29
CA ILE A 211 5.40 9.30 -11.76
C ILE A 211 4.46 8.09 -11.90
N VAL A 212 3.56 7.88 -10.94
CA VAL A 212 2.62 6.76 -10.97
C VAL A 212 1.60 6.94 -12.10
N GLU A 213 1.04 8.14 -12.29
CA GLU A 213 0.07 8.43 -13.35
C GLU A 213 0.69 8.19 -14.73
N GLU A 214 1.89 8.69 -14.99
CA GLU A 214 2.61 8.43 -16.24
C GLU A 214 2.83 6.92 -16.47
N SER A 215 3.15 6.20 -15.39
CA SER A 215 3.35 4.75 -15.44
C SER A 215 2.06 4.00 -15.81
N VAL A 216 0.92 4.41 -15.25
CA VAL A 216 -0.41 3.79 -15.51
C VAL A 216 -0.94 4.16 -16.90
N GLU A 217 -0.77 5.41 -17.35
CA GLU A 217 -1.17 5.80 -18.70
C GLU A 217 -0.41 5.03 -19.79
N GLY A 218 0.84 4.72 -19.55
CA GLY A 218 1.63 3.83 -20.41
C GLY A 218 1.02 2.42 -20.49
N LEU A 219 0.41 1.93 -19.43
CA LEU A 219 -0.29 0.64 -19.34
C LEU A 219 -1.64 0.66 -20.09
N SER A 220 -2.44 1.71 -19.91
CA SER A 220 -3.78 1.81 -20.50
C SER A 220 -3.78 1.87 -22.02
N LYS A 221 -2.69 2.33 -22.62
CA LYS A 221 -2.47 2.32 -24.09
C LYS A 221 -2.03 0.94 -24.62
N SER A 222 -1.61 0.04 -23.75
CA SER A 222 -1.04 -1.27 -24.13
C SER A 222 -1.87 -2.47 -23.68
N ALA A 223 -2.74 -2.32 -22.71
CA ALA A 223 -3.66 -3.33 -22.23
C ALA A 223 -5.09 -2.85 -22.41
N GLN A 224 -5.92 -3.63 -23.08
CA GLN A 224 -7.36 -3.49 -22.97
C GLN A 224 -7.69 -3.61 -21.48
N LEU A 225 -8.28 -2.56 -20.91
CA LEU A 225 -8.70 -2.45 -19.53
C LEU A 225 -9.33 -3.76 -19.05
N ILE A 226 -8.68 -4.41 -18.09
CA ILE A 226 -9.37 -5.28 -17.18
C ILE A 226 -10.25 -4.31 -16.37
N ASP A 227 -11.54 -4.35 -16.64
CA ASP A 227 -12.55 -3.59 -15.92
C ASP A 227 -12.45 -3.94 -14.43
N CYS A 228 -11.74 -3.11 -13.69
CA CYS A 228 -11.81 -3.11 -12.24
C CYS A 228 -13.18 -2.53 -11.89
N GLY A 229 -14.21 -3.37 -11.92
CA GLY A 229 -15.59 -3.02 -11.59
C GLY A 229 -15.66 -2.33 -10.23
N TYR A 230 -15.44 -1.03 -10.23
CA TYR A 230 -15.78 -0.16 -9.12
C TYR A 230 -17.29 0.10 -9.21
N GLU A 231 -18.10 -0.86 -8.78
CA GLU A 231 -19.47 -0.57 -8.47
C GLU A 231 -19.48 0.35 -7.23
N LYS A 232 -19.79 1.62 -7.43
CA LYS A 232 -20.33 2.46 -6.38
C LYS A 232 -21.59 1.76 -5.88
N THR A 233 -21.48 1.03 -4.78
CA THR A 233 -22.66 0.69 -4.03
C THR A 233 -23.16 2.00 -3.43
N ASP A 234 -24.24 2.55 -3.99
CA ASP A 234 -25.05 3.55 -3.32
C ASP A 234 -25.54 2.90 -2.03
N VAL A 235 -24.83 3.18 -0.95
CA VAL A 235 -25.37 2.94 0.39
C VAL A 235 -26.39 4.04 0.57
N ASP A 236 -27.67 3.70 0.37
CA ASP A 236 -28.79 4.53 0.79
C ASP A 236 -28.58 4.88 2.27
N THR A 237 -28.08 6.08 2.52
CA THR A 237 -28.11 6.67 3.84
C THR A 237 -29.57 7.14 4.06
N GLU A 238 -30.44 6.24 4.52
CA GLU A 238 -31.65 6.71 5.18
C GLU A 238 -31.22 7.57 6.39
N PRO A 239 -31.76 8.79 6.55
CA PRO A 239 -31.44 9.59 7.71
C PRO A 239 -31.95 8.85 8.95
N VAL A 240 -31.02 8.55 9.86
CA VAL A 240 -31.36 8.05 11.20
C VAL A 240 -32.27 9.10 11.83
N GLY A 241 -33.55 8.76 11.98
CA GLY A 241 -34.53 9.62 12.61
C GLY A 241 -34.06 9.99 14.02
N GLU A 242 -34.03 11.29 14.31
CA GLU A 242 -33.85 11.81 15.66
C GLU A 242 -34.99 11.29 16.54
N ASN A 243 -34.71 10.32 17.40
CA ASN A 243 -35.60 10.03 18.51
C ASN A 243 -35.36 11.07 19.61
N GLU A 244 -36.40 11.89 19.82
CA GLU A 244 -36.53 12.74 21.00
C GLU A 244 -36.54 11.88 22.27
N THR A 245 -35.43 11.56 22.84
CA THR A 245 -35.23 11.36 24.31
C THR A 245 -33.76 11.14 24.59
N GLY A 246 -33.06 12.22 24.99
CA GLY A 246 -31.72 12.12 25.54
C GLY A 246 -31.72 11.44 26.89
N LYS A 247 -31.18 10.22 26.95
CA LYS A 247 -30.54 9.63 28.13
C LYS A 247 -29.73 8.43 27.70
N PHE A 248 -28.43 8.54 27.89
CA PHE A 248 -27.54 7.38 27.91
C PHE A 248 -27.68 6.73 29.29
N ASP A 249 -27.94 5.45 29.35
CA ASP A 249 -27.65 4.55 30.48
C ASP A 249 -26.42 3.71 30.11
#